data_7a04577de8a58eb9c3a65f8ae4627fc1
#
_entry.id   7a04577de8a58eb9c3a65f8ae4627fc1
#
_cell.length_a   1.000
_cell.length_b   1.000
_cell.length_c   1.000
_cell.angle_alpha   90.00
_cell.angle_beta   90.00
_cell.angle_gamma   90.00
#
_symmetry.space_group_name_H-M   'P 1'
#
loop_
_entity.id
_entity.type
_entity.pdbx_description
1 polymer ?
#
loop_
_entity_poly.entity_id
_entity_poly.type
_entity_poly.pdbx_seq_one_letter_code
_entity_poly.pdbx_strand_id
1 'polypeptide(L)'
;MLVGCVSLREDMRLSNKGLGEIKDGHYQEAEKYLQRALSINPNNPYAILNMGVVYYETGRKEQAREMFNKVLSIAEQEKAEQSNQDWAVGKDVIEIAKKNLENMK
;
A
#
# COMPACT_ATOMS: atom_id res chain seq x y z
N MET A 1 1.56 -25.03 3.36
CA MET A 1 1.16 -24.41 4.62
C MET A 1 -0.05 -23.55 4.45
N LEU A 2 -1.11 -23.95 5.10
CA LEU A 2 -2.36 -23.21 5.02
C LEU A 2 -2.28 -21.87 5.72
N VAL A 3 -1.42 -21.78 6.73
CA VAL A 3 -1.28 -20.54 7.50
C VAL A 3 -0.84 -19.39 6.62
N GLY A 4 0.12 -19.63 5.71
CA GLY A 4 0.59 -18.60 4.81
C GLY A 4 -0.50 -18.06 3.91
N CYS A 5 -1.30 -18.96 3.33
CA CYS A 5 -2.40 -18.54 2.45
C CYS A 5 -3.46 -17.75 3.18
N VAL A 6 -3.80 -18.20 4.40
CA VAL A 6 -4.79 -17.49 5.22
C VAL A 6 -4.29 -16.08 5.56
N SER A 7 -3.00 -15.98 5.91
CA SER A 7 -2.41 -14.68 6.24
C SER A 7 -2.44 -13.72 5.06
N LEU A 8 -2.15 -14.23 3.85
CA LEU A 8 -2.18 -13.37 2.66
C LEU A 8 -3.59 -12.87 2.36
N ARG A 9 -4.59 -13.72 2.58
CA ARG A 9 -5.97 -13.28 2.40
C ARG A 9 -6.35 -12.25 3.44
N GLU A 10 -5.87 -12.44 4.65
CA GLU A 10 -6.20 -11.54 5.74
C GLU A 10 -5.61 -10.15 5.51
N ASP A 11 -4.37 -10.08 5.03
CA ASP A 11 -3.77 -8.77 4.79
C ASP A 11 -4.49 -8.02 3.67
N MET A 12 -4.93 -8.73 2.63
CA MET A 12 -5.70 -8.11 1.56
C MET A 12 -7.05 -7.61 2.06
N ARG A 13 -7.71 -8.42 2.88
CA ARG A 13 -9.01 -8.04 3.44
C ARG A 13 -8.88 -6.78 4.29
N LEU A 14 -7.85 -6.73 5.11
CA LEU A 14 -7.61 -5.57 5.97
C LEU A 14 -7.26 -4.34 5.15
N SER A 15 -6.47 -4.53 4.09
CA SER A 15 -6.14 -3.42 3.21
C SER A 15 -7.39 -2.85 2.55
N ASN A 16 -8.29 -3.72 2.10
CA ASN A 16 -9.54 -3.28 1.50
C ASN A 16 -10.44 -2.54 2.49
N LYS A 17 -10.47 -3.01 3.74
CA LYS A 17 -11.22 -2.30 4.77
C LYS A 17 -10.63 -0.92 5.04
N GLY A 18 -9.31 -0.84 5.06
CA GLY A 18 -8.64 0.44 5.22
C GLY A 18 -9.01 1.41 4.10
N LEU A 19 -9.04 0.91 2.87
CA LEU A 19 -9.42 1.75 1.74
C LEU A 19 -10.84 2.25 1.89
N GLY A 20 -11.75 1.40 2.34
CA GLY A 20 -13.13 1.81 2.59
C GLY A 20 -13.23 2.94 3.59
N GLU A 21 -12.44 2.85 4.67
CA GLU A 21 -12.43 3.90 5.67
C GLU A 21 -11.85 5.20 5.12
N ILE A 22 -10.85 5.10 4.25
CA ILE A 22 -10.29 6.29 3.60
C ILE A 22 -11.38 6.99 2.77
N LYS A 23 -12.15 6.22 2.02
CA LYS A 23 -13.21 6.78 1.19
C LYS A 23 -14.27 7.50 2.01
N ASP A 24 -14.48 7.04 3.24
CA ASP A 24 -15.42 7.68 4.15
C ASP A 24 -14.80 8.78 4.99
N GLY A 25 -13.52 9.04 4.80
CA GLY A 25 -12.82 10.08 5.54
C GLY A 25 -12.40 9.68 6.94
N HIS A 26 -12.50 8.40 7.28
CA HIS A 26 -12.15 7.89 8.61
C HIS A 26 -10.69 7.47 8.65
N TYR A 27 -9.79 8.44 8.62
CA TYR A 27 -8.37 8.16 8.45
C TYR A 27 -7.75 7.41 9.64
N GLN A 28 -8.20 7.69 10.85
CA GLN A 28 -7.68 6.99 12.01
C GLN A 28 -8.05 5.51 12.00
N GLU A 29 -9.30 5.22 11.64
CA GLU A 29 -9.72 3.82 11.53
C GLU A 29 -9.00 3.13 10.38
N ALA A 30 -8.84 3.82 9.26
CA ALA A 30 -8.10 3.27 8.13
C ALA A 30 -6.68 2.89 8.55
N GLU A 31 -6.03 3.77 9.31
CA GLU A 31 -4.65 3.52 9.73
C GLU A 31 -4.55 2.24 10.55
N LYS A 32 -5.52 1.98 11.42
CA LYS A 32 -5.51 0.76 12.23
C LYS A 32 -5.57 -0.49 11.38
N TYR A 33 -6.50 -0.50 10.41
CA TYR A 33 -6.62 -1.65 9.50
C TYR A 33 -5.36 -1.86 8.70
N LEU A 34 -4.80 -0.76 8.20
CA LEU A 34 -3.61 -0.84 7.35
C LEU A 34 -2.38 -1.26 8.13
N GLN A 35 -2.25 -0.81 9.37
CA GLN A 35 -1.15 -1.26 10.22
C GLN A 35 -1.23 -2.76 10.45
N ARG A 36 -2.42 -3.28 10.67
CA ARG A 36 -2.60 -4.71 10.83
C ARG A 36 -2.26 -5.47 9.56
N ALA A 37 -2.69 -4.93 8.41
CA ALA A 37 -2.35 -5.55 7.13
C ALA A 37 -0.83 -5.62 6.95
N LEU A 38 -0.13 -4.54 7.28
CA LEU A 38 1.32 -4.48 7.11
C LEU A 38 2.06 -5.32 8.14
N SER A 39 1.46 -5.58 9.29
CA SER A 39 2.08 -6.50 10.25
C SER A 39 2.04 -7.94 9.74
N ILE A 40 1.03 -8.26 8.93
CA ILE A 40 0.93 -9.59 8.32
C ILE A 40 1.82 -9.70 7.10
N ASN A 41 1.75 -8.69 6.22
CA ASN A 41 2.54 -8.67 4.99
C ASN A 41 3.12 -7.27 4.79
N PRO A 42 4.36 -7.04 5.23
CA PRO A 42 4.98 -5.72 5.13
C PRO A 42 5.15 -5.21 3.70
N ASN A 43 5.06 -6.10 2.72
CA ASN A 43 5.25 -5.74 1.32
C ASN A 43 3.95 -5.71 0.53
N ASN A 44 2.81 -5.70 1.21
CA ASN A 44 1.52 -5.57 0.53
C ASN A 44 1.46 -4.18 -0.11
N PRO A 45 1.52 -4.09 -1.46
CA PRO A 45 1.61 -2.78 -2.11
C PRO A 45 0.36 -1.92 -1.93
N TYR A 46 -0.79 -2.56 -1.82
CA TYR A 46 -2.04 -1.80 -1.62
C TYR A 46 -2.08 -1.20 -0.23
N ALA A 47 -1.66 -1.95 0.78
CA ALA A 47 -1.62 -1.44 2.14
C ALA A 47 -0.60 -0.31 2.27
N ILE A 48 0.56 -0.45 1.62
CA ILE A 48 1.58 0.59 1.64
C ILE A 48 1.05 1.85 0.97
N LEU A 49 0.46 1.71 -0.22
CA LEU A 49 -0.09 2.84 -0.95
C LEU A 49 -1.15 3.56 -0.12
N ASN A 50 -2.10 2.79 0.43
CA ASN A 50 -3.19 3.38 1.20
C ASN A 50 -2.69 4.03 2.47
N MET A 51 -1.66 3.46 3.11
CA MET A 51 -1.05 4.10 4.27
C MET A 51 -0.43 5.43 3.88
N GLY A 52 0.17 5.49 2.69
CA GLY A 52 0.68 6.76 2.17
C GLY A 52 -0.41 7.80 2.05
N VAL A 53 -1.58 7.40 1.55
CA VAL A 53 -2.73 8.32 1.44
C VAL A 53 -3.16 8.81 2.82
N VAL A 54 -3.25 7.91 3.79
CA VAL A 54 -3.62 8.29 5.15
C VAL A 54 -2.63 9.29 5.72
N TYR A 55 -1.33 9.03 5.56
CA TYR A 55 -0.33 9.97 6.04
C TYR A 55 -0.46 11.34 5.37
N TYR A 56 -0.66 11.33 4.04
CA TYR A 56 -0.80 12.57 3.29
C TYR A 56 -2.01 13.38 3.78
N GLU A 57 -3.16 12.72 3.91
CA GLU A 57 -4.40 13.39 4.29
C GLU A 57 -4.39 13.88 5.74
N THR A 58 -3.54 13.30 6.57
CA THR A 58 -3.42 13.71 7.97
C THR A 58 -2.22 14.61 8.23
N GLY A 59 -1.57 15.11 7.18
CA GLY A 59 -0.50 16.09 7.31
C GLY A 59 0.89 15.52 7.56
N ARG A 60 1.03 14.19 7.53
CA ARG A 60 2.32 13.52 7.75
C ARG A 60 2.99 13.27 6.40
N LYS A 61 3.38 14.35 5.74
CA LYS A 61 3.80 14.30 4.34
C LYS A 61 5.09 13.54 4.11
N GLU A 62 6.06 13.63 5.04
CA GLU A 62 7.31 12.88 4.86
C GLU A 62 7.07 11.39 4.94
N GLN A 63 6.22 10.96 5.88
CA GLN A 63 5.87 9.55 5.98
C GLN A 63 5.11 9.08 4.74
N ALA A 64 4.25 9.95 4.20
CA ALA A 64 3.54 9.64 2.96
C ALA A 64 4.53 9.42 1.82
N ARG A 65 5.51 10.31 1.70
CA ARG A 65 6.52 10.19 0.65
C ARG A 65 7.27 8.87 0.76
N GLU A 66 7.63 8.48 1.99
CA GLU A 66 8.30 7.21 2.20
C GLU A 66 7.48 6.03 1.73
N MET A 67 6.16 6.07 1.99
CA MET A 67 5.28 4.97 1.58
C MET A 67 5.18 4.89 0.06
N PHE A 68 4.98 6.03 -0.60
CA PHE A 68 4.88 6.04 -2.06
C PHE A 68 6.17 5.58 -2.71
N ASN A 69 7.32 6.01 -2.19
CA ASN A 69 8.61 5.57 -2.71
C ASN A 69 8.83 4.08 -2.47
N LYS A 70 8.35 3.58 -1.34
CA LYS A 70 8.48 2.16 -1.05
C LYS A 70 7.70 1.31 -2.04
N VAL A 71 6.49 1.73 -2.40
CA VAL A 71 5.70 1.03 -3.40
C VAL A 71 6.44 0.97 -4.73
N LEU A 72 7.02 2.09 -5.14
CA LEU A 72 7.74 2.13 -6.40
C LEU A 72 8.99 1.25 -6.35
N SER A 73 9.67 1.23 -5.22
CA SER A 73 10.84 0.38 -5.04
C SER A 73 10.49 -1.10 -5.14
N ILE A 74 9.38 -1.50 -4.52
CA ILE A 74 8.91 -2.88 -4.61
C ILE A 74 8.59 -3.24 -6.05
N ALA A 75 7.91 -2.35 -6.76
CA ALA A 75 7.56 -2.58 -8.16
C ALA A 75 8.79 -2.77 -9.03
N GLU A 76 9.80 -1.92 -8.83
CA GLU A 76 11.05 -2.04 -9.59
C GLU A 76 11.76 -3.35 -9.31
N GLN A 77 11.78 -3.75 -8.05
CA GLN A 77 12.44 -4.97 -7.65
C GLN A 77 11.75 -6.20 -8.24
N GLU A 78 10.42 -6.22 -8.20
CA GLU A 78 9.65 -7.33 -8.76
C GLU A 78 9.83 -7.42 -10.26
N LYS A 79 9.87 -6.27 -10.93
CA LYS A 79 10.08 -6.22 -12.36
C LYS A 79 11.43 -6.81 -12.74
N ALA A 80 12.46 -6.50 -11.97
CA ALA A 80 13.79 -7.00 -12.23
C ALA A 80 13.89 -8.50 -12.05
N GLU A 81 13.15 -9.04 -11.08
CA GLU A 81 13.21 -10.45 -10.76
C GLU A 81 12.33 -11.31 -11.67
N GLN A 82 11.25 -10.73 -12.19
CA GLN A 82 10.28 -11.49 -12.98
C GLN A 82 10.03 -10.78 -14.31
N SER A 83 10.98 -10.90 -15.18
CA SER A 83 10.98 -10.11 -16.40
C SER A 83 9.81 -10.41 -17.33
N ASN A 84 9.22 -11.60 -17.28
CA ASN A 84 8.19 -11.99 -18.22
C ASN A 84 6.80 -12.07 -17.64
N GLN A 85 6.65 -11.77 -16.38
CA GLN A 85 5.42 -12.14 -15.70
C GLN A 85 4.69 -10.92 -15.17
N ASP A 86 3.42 -11.13 -14.89
CA ASP A 86 2.67 -10.18 -14.09
C ASP A 86 3.27 -10.14 -12.71
N TRP A 87 3.41 -8.97 -12.20
CA TRP A 87 3.97 -8.79 -10.86
C TRP A 87 2.88 -8.33 -9.91
N ALA A 88 3.15 -8.46 -8.63
CA ALA A 88 2.13 -8.20 -7.61
C ALA A 88 1.69 -6.74 -7.59
N VAL A 89 2.56 -5.81 -7.97
CA VAL A 89 2.21 -4.40 -7.97
C VAL A 89 1.59 -4.05 -9.31
N GLY A 90 0.30 -3.71 -9.31
CA GLY A 90 -0.40 -3.35 -10.53
C GLY A 90 0.00 -1.99 -11.06
N LYS A 91 -0.28 -1.76 -12.33
CA LYS A 91 0.04 -0.49 -12.97
C LYS A 91 -0.69 0.67 -12.33
N ASP A 92 -1.93 0.44 -11.88
CA ASP A 92 -2.71 1.47 -11.23
C ASP A 92 -2.06 1.93 -9.93
N VAL A 93 -1.52 1.01 -9.15
CA VAL A 93 -0.85 1.34 -7.90
C VAL A 93 0.38 2.20 -8.18
N ILE A 94 1.15 1.81 -9.19
CA ILE A 94 2.35 2.55 -9.58
C ILE A 94 1.98 3.97 -10.00
N GLU A 95 0.94 4.10 -10.83
CA GLU A 95 0.53 5.41 -11.31
C GLU A 95 0.03 6.31 -10.19
N ILE A 96 -0.75 5.74 -9.28
CA ILE A 96 -1.25 6.51 -8.15
C ILE A 96 -0.09 6.99 -7.27
N ALA A 97 0.88 6.12 -7.01
CA ALA A 97 2.04 6.50 -6.21
C ALA A 97 2.83 7.62 -6.87
N LYS A 98 3.07 7.52 -8.18
CA LYS A 98 3.79 8.54 -8.91
C LYS A 98 3.05 9.87 -8.90
N LYS A 99 1.74 9.82 -9.11
CA LYS A 99 0.93 11.04 -9.13
C LYS A 99 0.94 11.72 -7.78
N ASN A 100 0.83 10.95 -6.71
CA ASN A 100 0.85 11.51 -5.38
C ASN A 100 2.20 12.16 -5.06
N LEU A 101 3.29 11.50 -5.45
CA LEU A 101 4.62 12.08 -5.27
C LEU A 101 4.76 13.38 -6.06
N GLU A 102 4.23 13.42 -7.28
CA GLU A 102 4.27 14.61 -8.10
C GLU A 102 3.52 15.76 -7.45
N ASN A 103 2.37 15.47 -6.86
CA ASN A 103 1.55 16.48 -6.19
C ASN A 103 2.20 17.00 -4.91
N MET A 104 3.19 16.31 -4.38
CA MET A 104 3.87 16.68 -3.14
C MET A 104 5.11 17.53 -3.36
N LYS A 105 5.46 17.80 -4.58
CA LYS A 105 6.63 18.62 -4.89
C LYS A 105 6.44 20.09 -4.56
#